data_ffb0c196d8521cde5eb69ae3d184dddc
#
_entry.id   ffb0c196d8521cde5eb69ae3d184dddc
#
_cell.length_a   1.000
_cell.length_b   1.000
_cell.length_c   1.000
_cell.angle_alpha   90.00
_cell.angle_beta   90.00
_cell.angle_gamma   90.00
#
_symmetry.space_group_name_H-M   'P 1'
#
loop_
_entity.id
_entity.type
_entity.pdbx_description
1 polymer ?
#
loop_
_entity_poly.entity_id
_entity_poly.type
_entity_poly.pdbx_seq_one_letter_code
_entity_poly.pdbx_strand_id
1 'polypeptide(L)'
;MPKKRKAASQAVPEEEEEDDCQEEAEDEDEEEIVDAEAEENEDEEEDEGPKMVWRPGVDTIEEGEQLDVEPGTYDMLHRAQVEWPCLSLDVVRDDLGAQRTSFPMTAYVVAGSQASKTEDNRLYMMKWHKLYKTSKDGKEDDDDESEEEEDSDDEHEAALESKTTPHPGGVNRVRSMPQAGHIVATWADTGKVHMWNLEAHRKALDKSGDRVPPQAKPIFTSEAHKDEGFAMDFSPHDTGLFLSGGNDALIMLAEPVPGGWKVNSEPFKMHKSSVEDVQRLGVAFFEPWLYS
;
A
#
# COMPACT_ATOMS: atom_id res chain seq x y z
N MET A 1 -31.79 53.86 21.57
CA MET A 1 -31.62 53.55 23.03
C MET A 1 -32.79 52.67 23.44
N PRO A 2 -32.60 51.52 24.14
CA PRO A 2 -31.74 51.33 25.28
C PRO A 2 -30.93 50.02 25.33
N LYS A 3 -29.90 50.11 26.09
CA LYS A 3 -29.30 49.34 27.16
C LYS A 3 -28.66 47.96 26.87
N LYS A 4 -27.32 48.02 26.96
CA LYS A 4 -26.37 46.91 27.16
C LYS A 4 -26.66 46.16 28.48
N ARG A 5 -26.55 44.82 28.46
CA ARG A 5 -26.27 44.04 29.67
C ARG A 5 -25.05 43.14 29.40
N LYS A 6 -23.98 43.33 30.18
CA LYS A 6 -22.86 42.46 30.40
C LYS A 6 -23.32 41.25 31.21
N ALA A 7 -22.88 40.07 30.89
CA ALA A 7 -22.85 38.93 31.79
C ALA A 7 -21.41 38.46 31.99
N ALA A 8 -21.07 38.21 33.21
CA ALA A 8 -19.75 37.98 33.75
C ALA A 8 -19.28 36.53 33.56
N SER A 9 -17.97 36.41 33.37
CA SER A 9 -17.18 35.20 33.48
C SER A 9 -17.15 34.70 34.90
N GLN A 10 -17.43 33.41 35.10
CA GLN A 10 -17.05 32.69 36.32
C GLN A 10 -15.95 31.69 35.97
N ALA A 11 -14.82 31.89 36.63
CA ALA A 11 -13.71 30.95 36.67
C ALA A 11 -14.00 29.83 37.65
N VAL A 12 -13.60 28.59 37.30
CA VAL A 12 -13.59 27.42 38.17
C VAL A 12 -12.14 27.14 38.57
N PRO A 13 -11.79 26.88 39.81
CA PRO A 13 -10.40 26.66 40.22
C PRO A 13 -9.93 25.22 39.94
N GLU A 14 -8.66 25.14 39.62
CA GLU A 14 -7.88 23.91 39.51
C GLU A 14 -7.60 23.35 40.91
N GLU A 15 -7.91 22.10 41.16
CA GLU A 15 -7.45 21.34 42.32
C GLU A 15 -6.21 20.53 41.90
N GLU A 16 -5.08 20.86 42.54
CA GLU A 16 -3.84 20.10 42.52
C GLU A 16 -3.95 18.92 43.49
N GLU A 17 -3.89 17.68 43.00
CA GLU A 17 -3.68 16.50 43.85
C GLU A 17 -2.19 16.15 43.82
N GLU A 18 -1.53 16.40 44.95
CA GLU A 18 -0.20 15.89 45.31
C GLU A 18 -0.34 14.42 45.72
N ASP A 19 0.30 13.49 45.01
CA ASP A 19 0.39 12.07 45.40
C ASP A 19 1.80 11.77 45.92
N ASP A 20 1.81 11.45 47.21
CA ASP A 20 2.95 11.22 48.09
C ASP A 20 3.41 9.75 47.94
N CYS A 21 4.55 9.50 47.31
CA CYS A 21 5.16 8.19 47.27
C CYS A 21 6.19 8.02 48.38
N GLN A 22 5.82 7.25 49.39
CA GLN A 22 6.69 6.79 50.46
C GLN A 22 7.70 5.75 49.95
N GLU A 23 8.98 6.00 50.30
CA GLU A 23 10.08 5.05 50.29
C GLU A 23 9.88 3.97 51.34
N GLU A 24 10.01 2.72 50.98
CA GLU A 24 10.37 1.65 51.93
C GLU A 24 11.65 0.97 51.46
N ALA A 25 12.61 0.99 52.37
CA ALA A 25 13.94 0.39 52.22
C ALA A 25 13.99 -1.02 52.84
N GLU A 26 15.01 -1.73 52.36
CA GLU A 26 15.72 -2.83 53.07
C GLU A 26 15.10 -4.23 53.00
N ASP A 27 15.85 -5.14 52.32
CA ASP A 27 16.48 -6.27 53.03
C ASP A 27 17.63 -6.84 52.17
N GLU A 28 18.79 -6.86 52.81
CA GLU A 28 20.03 -7.50 52.32
C GLU A 28 19.94 -9.02 52.58
N ASP A 29 20.09 -9.85 51.55
CA ASP A 29 20.45 -11.24 51.73
C ASP A 29 21.76 -11.52 50.96
N GLU A 30 22.83 -11.71 51.73
CA GLU A 30 24.13 -12.27 51.32
C GLU A 30 23.97 -13.77 51.00
N GLU A 31 24.19 -14.19 49.75
CA GLU A 31 24.47 -15.61 49.45
C GLU A 31 25.81 -15.80 48.73
N GLU A 32 26.49 -16.78 49.22
CA GLU A 32 27.89 -17.20 49.02
C GLU A 32 28.30 -17.38 47.55
N ILE A 33 29.48 -16.84 47.25
CA ILE A 33 30.26 -17.08 46.04
C ILE A 33 30.79 -18.51 46.06
N VAL A 34 30.34 -19.35 45.14
CA VAL A 34 31.00 -20.62 44.84
C VAL A 34 31.82 -20.42 43.56
N ASP A 35 33.12 -20.49 43.76
CA ASP A 35 34.13 -20.44 42.71
C ASP A 35 34.01 -21.69 41.82
N ALA A 36 33.57 -21.48 40.56
CA ALA A 36 33.65 -22.49 39.53
C ALA A 36 34.54 -21.95 38.39
N GLU A 37 35.72 -22.50 38.30
CA GLU A 37 36.63 -22.29 37.18
C GLU A 37 35.90 -22.69 35.87
N ALA A 38 35.47 -21.67 35.06
CA ALA A 38 35.02 -21.89 33.72
C ALA A 38 36.16 -21.67 32.74
N GLU A 39 36.43 -22.69 31.97
CA GLU A 39 37.36 -22.68 30.84
C GLU A 39 36.99 -21.56 29.88
N GLU A 40 37.94 -20.67 29.61
CA GLU A 40 37.83 -19.61 28.60
C GLU A 40 37.81 -20.27 27.21
N ASN A 41 36.63 -20.47 26.67
CA ASN A 41 36.47 -20.58 25.23
C ASN A 41 36.51 -19.14 24.66
N GLU A 42 37.64 -18.78 24.09
CA GLU A 42 37.76 -17.61 23.22
C GLU A 42 36.99 -17.87 21.93
N ASP A 43 35.66 -17.75 21.98
CA ASP A 43 34.87 -17.47 20.78
C ASP A 43 35.23 -16.04 20.36
N GLU A 44 35.96 -15.90 19.27
CA GLU A 44 36.16 -14.62 18.57
C GLU A 44 34.79 -14.16 18.08
N GLU A 45 33.99 -13.55 18.97
CA GLU A 45 32.86 -12.71 18.54
C GLU A 45 33.49 -11.56 17.75
N GLU A 46 33.34 -11.61 16.43
CA GLU A 46 33.59 -10.44 15.57
C GLU A 46 32.76 -9.30 16.15
N ASP A 47 33.45 -8.28 16.74
CA ASP A 47 32.87 -7.06 17.28
C ASP A 47 32.20 -6.31 16.12
N GLU A 48 30.97 -6.70 15.77
CA GLU A 48 30.09 -5.88 14.93
C GLU A 48 29.88 -4.56 15.68
N GLY A 49 30.71 -3.58 15.38
CA GLY A 49 30.60 -2.24 15.95
C GLY A 49 29.16 -1.74 15.90
N PRO A 50 28.79 -0.76 16.75
CA PRO A 50 27.40 -0.36 16.90
C PRO A 50 26.79 -0.04 15.52
N LYS A 51 25.78 -0.82 15.10
CA LYS A 51 25.07 -0.62 13.83
C LYS A 51 24.54 0.80 13.81
N MET A 52 25.10 1.64 12.93
CA MET A 52 24.67 3.03 12.78
C MET A 52 23.38 3.08 12.00
N VAL A 53 22.29 3.38 12.69
CA VAL A 53 21.01 3.64 12.05
C VAL A 53 21.01 5.06 11.51
N TRP A 54 20.85 5.21 10.20
CA TRP A 54 20.76 6.51 9.54
C TRP A 54 19.53 7.30 10.03
N ARG A 55 19.72 8.57 10.37
CA ARG A 55 18.69 9.46 10.92
C ARG A 55 18.33 10.57 9.92
N PRO A 56 17.08 10.60 9.41
CA PRO A 56 16.64 11.64 8.49
C PRO A 56 16.86 13.05 9.05
N GLY A 57 17.49 13.93 8.24
CA GLY A 57 17.75 15.32 8.62
C GLY A 57 18.90 15.56 9.61
N VAL A 58 19.58 14.50 10.05
CA VAL A 58 20.78 14.56 10.92
C VAL A 58 21.99 14.01 10.18
N ASP A 59 21.87 12.84 9.60
CA ASP A 59 22.95 12.18 8.90
C ASP A 59 22.86 12.50 7.40
N THR A 60 24.00 12.76 6.76
CA THR A 60 24.10 13.02 5.31
C THR A 60 24.56 11.77 4.59
N ILE A 61 24.00 11.53 3.41
CA ILE A 61 24.48 10.48 2.50
C ILE A 61 25.56 11.08 1.63
N GLU A 62 26.76 10.48 1.58
CA GLU A 62 27.85 10.91 0.72
C GLU A 62 27.60 10.48 -0.74
N GLU A 63 28.30 11.16 -1.69
CA GLU A 63 28.16 10.86 -3.10
C GLU A 63 28.66 9.43 -3.40
N GLY A 64 27.74 8.56 -3.79
CA GLY A 64 28.00 7.13 -4.05
C GLY A 64 27.57 6.18 -2.95
N GLU A 65 27.16 6.70 -1.79
CA GLU A 65 26.53 5.88 -0.75
C GLU A 65 25.05 5.65 -1.05
N GLN A 66 24.57 4.47 -0.74
CA GLN A 66 23.15 4.12 -0.79
C GLN A 66 22.71 3.58 0.56
N LEU A 67 21.54 4.03 0.99
CA LEU A 67 20.92 3.43 2.16
C LEU A 67 20.51 2.01 1.81
N ASP A 68 20.99 1.07 2.57
CA ASP A 68 20.57 -0.32 2.48
C ASP A 68 19.71 -0.71 3.68
N VAL A 69 18.90 -1.73 3.49
CA VAL A 69 18.02 -2.26 4.53
C VAL A 69 18.77 -3.35 5.26
N GLU A 70 18.72 -3.33 6.59
CA GLU A 70 19.30 -4.42 7.39
C GLU A 70 18.71 -5.77 6.95
N PRO A 71 19.57 -6.77 6.66
CA PRO A 71 19.12 -8.13 6.37
C PRO A 71 18.18 -8.63 7.46
N GLY A 72 17.05 -9.24 7.09
CA GLY A 72 16.07 -9.74 8.05
C GLY A 72 14.98 -8.75 8.47
N THR A 73 15.08 -7.45 8.12
CA THR A 73 14.02 -6.48 8.40
C THR A 73 12.71 -6.82 7.69
N TYR A 74 12.79 -7.41 6.50
CA TYR A 74 11.65 -7.85 5.71
C TYR A 74 11.80 -9.31 5.33
N ASP A 75 10.74 -10.08 5.44
CA ASP A 75 10.71 -11.45 4.92
C ASP A 75 10.97 -11.48 3.40
N MET A 76 10.49 -10.44 2.72
CA MET A 76 10.56 -10.33 1.27
C MET A 76 10.68 -8.87 0.86
N LEU A 77 11.80 -8.50 0.24
CA LEU A 77 12.06 -7.18 -0.32
C LEU A 77 12.62 -7.30 -1.72
N HIS A 78 11.82 -7.01 -2.73
CA HIS A 78 12.23 -7.01 -4.13
C HIS A 78 12.01 -5.63 -4.73
N ARG A 79 12.91 -5.21 -5.60
CA ARG A 79 12.84 -3.93 -6.31
C ARG A 79 12.59 -4.18 -7.78
N ALA A 80 11.68 -3.42 -8.37
CA ALA A 80 11.42 -3.45 -9.80
C ALA A 80 11.17 -2.04 -10.31
N GLN A 81 11.44 -1.80 -11.58
CA GLN A 81 11.27 -0.52 -12.22
C GLN A 81 10.44 -0.66 -13.48
N VAL A 82 9.59 0.31 -13.74
CA VAL A 82 8.85 0.49 -14.99
C VAL A 82 9.38 1.70 -15.77
N GLU A 83 8.98 1.83 -17.03
CA GLU A 83 9.49 2.89 -17.93
C GLU A 83 9.23 4.31 -17.41
N TRP A 84 8.05 4.56 -16.83
CA TRP A 84 7.65 5.88 -16.34
C TRP A 84 7.23 5.82 -14.88
N PRO A 85 7.44 6.90 -14.10
CA PRO A 85 6.98 6.97 -12.72
C PRO A 85 5.48 6.71 -12.60
N CYS A 86 5.09 6.01 -11.54
CA CYS A 86 3.69 5.74 -11.21
C CYS A 86 3.35 6.37 -9.86
N LEU A 87 2.41 7.31 -9.81
CA LEU A 87 1.94 7.90 -8.56
C LEU A 87 1.04 6.96 -7.76
N SER A 88 0.41 6.02 -8.44
CA SER A 88 -0.56 5.13 -7.81
C SER A 88 -0.46 3.74 -8.40
N LEU A 89 -0.55 2.76 -7.51
CA LEU A 89 -0.71 1.34 -7.84
C LEU A 89 -1.81 0.74 -6.96
N ASP A 90 -2.33 -0.39 -7.38
CA ASP A 90 -3.27 -1.18 -6.58
C ASP A 90 -3.08 -2.67 -6.83
N VAL A 91 -3.36 -3.48 -5.80
CA VAL A 91 -3.25 -4.94 -5.89
C VAL A 91 -4.49 -5.50 -6.59
N VAL A 92 -4.26 -6.26 -7.64
CA VAL A 92 -5.31 -6.96 -8.37
C VAL A 92 -5.54 -8.32 -7.71
N ARG A 93 -6.76 -8.54 -7.20
CA ARG A 93 -7.13 -9.83 -6.63
C ARG A 93 -7.05 -10.93 -7.67
N ASP A 94 -6.41 -12.02 -7.31
CA ASP A 94 -6.20 -13.20 -8.15
C ASP A 94 -6.98 -14.42 -7.62
N ASP A 95 -6.93 -15.52 -8.37
CA ASP A 95 -7.59 -16.78 -8.05
C ASP A 95 -6.60 -17.81 -7.48
N LEU A 96 -5.39 -17.36 -7.06
CA LEU A 96 -4.34 -18.25 -6.54
C LEU A 96 -4.55 -18.65 -5.08
N GLY A 97 -5.64 -18.21 -4.47
CA GLY A 97 -6.03 -18.51 -3.11
C GLY A 97 -5.70 -17.40 -2.11
N ALA A 98 -6.46 -17.38 -1.01
CA ALA A 98 -6.24 -16.46 0.10
C ALA A 98 -5.27 -17.07 1.13
N GLN A 99 -4.63 -16.21 1.96
CA GLN A 99 -3.75 -16.60 3.06
C GLN A 99 -2.57 -17.50 2.61
N ARG A 100 -1.96 -17.14 1.49
CA ARG A 100 -0.75 -17.79 1.02
C ARG A 100 0.43 -17.49 1.95
N THR A 101 1.13 -18.54 2.38
CA THR A 101 2.28 -18.46 3.29
C THR A 101 3.54 -19.10 2.73
N SER A 102 3.41 -19.83 1.60
CA SER A 102 4.54 -20.51 0.96
C SER A 102 5.18 -19.65 -0.12
N PHE A 103 6.50 -19.69 -0.16
CA PHE A 103 7.31 -19.06 -1.22
C PHE A 103 7.59 -20.06 -2.38
N PRO A 104 7.86 -19.57 -3.60
CA PRO A 104 7.83 -18.17 -4.02
C PRO A 104 6.41 -17.60 -4.14
N MET A 105 6.25 -16.31 -3.81
CA MET A 105 4.98 -15.62 -3.93
C MET A 105 4.76 -15.08 -5.35
N THR A 106 3.49 -14.81 -5.67
CA THR A 106 3.08 -14.14 -6.90
C THR A 106 2.04 -13.09 -6.56
N ALA A 107 2.14 -11.90 -7.15
CA ALA A 107 1.17 -10.83 -7.00
C ALA A 107 0.84 -10.21 -8.35
N TYR A 108 -0.42 -9.81 -8.54
CA TYR A 108 -0.84 -8.99 -9.66
C TYR A 108 -1.06 -7.56 -9.19
N VAL A 109 -0.57 -6.61 -9.96
CA VAL A 109 -0.62 -5.19 -9.64
C VAL A 109 -1.05 -4.41 -10.87
N VAL A 110 -1.86 -3.39 -10.68
CA VAL A 110 -2.16 -2.40 -11.70
C VAL A 110 -1.55 -1.06 -11.30
N ALA A 111 -0.94 -0.35 -12.24
CA ALA A 111 -0.36 0.97 -12.01
C ALA A 111 -0.57 1.87 -13.22
N GLY A 112 -0.56 3.17 -12.98
CA GLY A 112 -0.69 4.17 -14.03
C GLY A 112 0.48 5.14 -14.04
N SER A 113 1.01 5.44 -15.23
CA SER A 113 2.18 6.31 -15.38
C SER A 113 1.84 7.79 -15.34
N GLN A 114 2.89 8.57 -15.03
CA GLN A 114 2.99 10.00 -15.31
C GLN A 114 4.21 10.27 -16.19
N ALA A 115 4.01 10.15 -17.48
CA ALA A 115 5.02 10.41 -18.47
C ALA A 115 5.15 11.91 -18.77
N SER A 116 6.33 12.33 -19.27
CA SER A 116 6.56 13.72 -19.66
C SER A 116 5.67 14.20 -20.81
N LYS A 117 5.19 13.27 -21.64
CA LYS A 117 4.26 13.56 -22.73
C LYS A 117 2.97 12.77 -22.52
N THR A 118 1.85 13.40 -22.81
CA THR A 118 0.53 12.80 -22.65
C THR A 118 0.36 11.49 -23.39
N GLU A 119 0.90 11.38 -24.61
CA GLU A 119 0.83 10.18 -25.47
C GLU A 119 1.66 9.01 -24.96
N ASP A 120 2.61 9.25 -24.09
CA ASP A 120 3.49 8.21 -23.51
C ASP A 120 2.88 7.58 -22.27
N ASN A 121 1.77 8.13 -21.76
CA ASN A 121 1.11 7.57 -20.58
C ASN A 121 0.52 6.18 -20.85
N ARG A 122 0.71 5.31 -19.89
CA ARG A 122 0.30 3.90 -19.94
C ARG A 122 -0.40 3.48 -18.65
N LEU A 123 -1.32 2.56 -18.81
CA LEU A 123 -1.83 1.74 -17.73
C LEU A 123 -1.14 0.39 -17.81
N TYR A 124 -0.52 -0.03 -16.72
CA TYR A 124 0.22 -1.27 -16.60
C TYR A 124 -0.61 -2.31 -15.86
N MET A 125 -0.78 -3.50 -16.44
CA MET A 125 -1.19 -4.71 -15.72
C MET A 125 0.08 -5.55 -15.55
N MET A 126 0.48 -5.81 -14.31
CA MET A 126 1.75 -6.45 -13.99
C MET A 126 1.53 -7.73 -13.21
N LYS A 127 2.42 -8.69 -13.44
CA LYS A 127 2.57 -9.91 -12.65
C LYS A 127 3.97 -9.91 -12.05
N TRP A 128 4.04 -9.85 -10.75
CA TRP A 128 5.26 -9.98 -9.99
C TRP A 128 5.34 -11.40 -9.46
N HIS A 129 6.33 -12.16 -9.86
CA HIS A 129 6.44 -13.56 -9.50
C HIS A 129 7.89 -13.93 -9.17
N LYS A 130 8.11 -15.19 -8.76
CA LYS A 130 9.39 -15.63 -8.18
C LYS A 130 9.79 -14.75 -6.98
N LEU A 131 8.83 -14.34 -6.16
CA LEU A 131 9.09 -13.56 -4.98
C LEU A 131 9.49 -14.50 -3.86
N TYR A 132 10.80 -14.76 -3.75
CA TYR A 132 11.41 -15.59 -2.71
C TYR A 132 11.62 -14.76 -1.44
N LYS A 133 11.92 -15.43 -0.32
CA LYS A 133 12.40 -14.74 0.87
C LYS A 133 13.72 -14.04 0.55
N THR A 134 13.84 -12.78 0.97
CA THR A 134 15.06 -11.99 0.78
C THR A 134 16.01 -12.15 1.95
N SER A 135 15.47 -12.37 3.16
CA SER A 135 16.28 -12.62 4.32
C SER A 135 16.89 -14.03 4.20
N LYS A 136 18.20 -14.10 4.30
CA LYS A 136 18.91 -15.34 4.55
C LYS A 136 18.82 -15.68 6.05
N ASP A 137 17.59 -15.68 6.59
CA ASP A 137 17.39 -16.04 7.97
C ASP A 137 17.82 -17.48 8.19
N GLY A 138 18.87 -17.58 9.00
CA GLY A 138 19.26 -18.80 9.66
C GLY A 138 19.60 -19.93 8.67
N LYS A 139 20.82 -19.99 8.27
CA LYS A 139 21.46 -21.28 8.27
C LYS A 139 21.46 -21.71 9.76
N GLU A 140 20.29 -22.11 10.28
CA GLU A 140 20.29 -23.10 11.33
C GLU A 140 20.80 -24.36 10.67
N ASP A 141 21.96 -24.73 11.08
CA ASP A 141 22.67 -25.97 10.94
C ASP A 141 21.81 -27.16 10.52
N ASP A 142 21.66 -27.36 9.20
CA ASP A 142 21.55 -28.69 8.67
C ASP A 142 22.85 -28.93 7.85
N ASP A 143 23.80 -29.55 8.53
CA ASP A 143 24.99 -30.17 7.95
C ASP A 143 24.54 -31.14 6.84
N ASP A 144 24.34 -30.66 5.66
CA ASP A 144 24.37 -31.48 4.46
C ASP A 144 25.20 -30.75 3.38
N GLU A 145 26.48 -31.09 3.39
CA GLU A 145 27.46 -30.69 2.42
C GLU A 145 26.99 -31.13 1.01
N SER A 146 26.46 -30.20 0.24
CA SER A 146 26.46 -30.29 -1.21
C SER A 146 27.07 -29.03 -1.81
N GLU A 147 28.40 -29.07 -1.94
CA GLU A 147 29.24 -28.11 -2.65
C GLU A 147 28.98 -28.14 -4.18
N GLU A 148 27.78 -27.92 -4.67
CA GLU A 148 27.52 -27.82 -6.13
C GLU A 148 26.33 -26.89 -6.42
N GLU A 149 26.35 -25.60 -6.01
CA GLU A 149 25.36 -24.62 -6.51
C GLU A 149 25.94 -23.22 -6.77
N GLU A 150 27.07 -23.14 -7.52
CA GLU A 150 27.57 -21.83 -8.00
C GLU A 150 26.84 -21.28 -9.24
N ASP A 151 25.85 -21.97 -9.80
CA ASP A 151 25.26 -21.61 -11.12
C ASP A 151 23.78 -21.21 -11.10
N SER A 152 23.12 -20.98 -9.96
CA SER A 152 21.66 -20.81 -9.92
C SER A 152 21.12 -19.47 -9.43
N ASP A 153 21.94 -18.44 -9.23
CA ASP A 153 21.46 -17.11 -8.76
C ASP A 153 20.39 -16.52 -9.70
N ASP A 154 20.46 -16.77 -11.01
CA ASP A 154 19.48 -16.29 -11.99
C ASP A 154 18.08 -16.96 -11.89
N GLU A 155 17.98 -18.16 -11.34
CA GLU A 155 16.69 -18.85 -11.21
C GLU A 155 15.82 -18.31 -10.07
N HIS A 156 16.43 -17.67 -9.08
CA HIS A 156 15.77 -17.14 -7.88
C HIS A 156 15.46 -15.64 -7.96
N GLU A 157 15.85 -14.96 -9.03
CA GLU A 157 15.57 -13.54 -9.19
C GLU A 157 14.06 -13.29 -9.39
N ALA A 158 13.54 -12.32 -8.63
CA ALA A 158 12.16 -11.89 -8.76
C ALA A 158 11.91 -11.28 -10.15
N ALA A 159 10.85 -11.71 -10.81
CA ALA A 159 10.54 -11.26 -12.17
C ALA A 159 9.27 -10.40 -12.19
N LEU A 160 9.35 -9.27 -12.90
CA LEU A 160 8.22 -8.39 -13.19
C LEU A 160 7.85 -8.47 -14.66
N GLU A 161 6.71 -9.08 -14.96
CA GLU A 161 6.12 -9.06 -16.29
C GLU A 161 5.03 -8.00 -16.37
N SER A 162 4.94 -7.28 -17.50
CA SER A 162 3.91 -6.26 -17.70
C SER A 162 3.23 -6.38 -19.06
N LYS A 163 1.94 -6.03 -19.10
CA LYS A 163 1.17 -5.77 -20.32
C LYS A 163 0.55 -4.40 -20.20
N THR A 164 0.73 -3.57 -21.20
CA THR A 164 0.37 -2.15 -21.13
C THR A 164 -0.71 -1.78 -22.15
N THR A 165 -1.45 -0.72 -21.84
CA THR A 165 -2.36 -0.05 -22.77
C THR A 165 -2.19 1.46 -22.66
N PRO A 166 -2.33 2.25 -23.75
CA PRO A 166 -2.29 3.70 -23.68
C PRO A 166 -3.35 4.26 -22.75
N HIS A 167 -3.00 5.31 -22.02
CA HIS A 167 -3.91 6.04 -21.13
C HIS A 167 -4.02 7.51 -21.57
N PRO A 168 -5.22 8.10 -21.61
CA PRO A 168 -5.43 9.49 -22.01
C PRO A 168 -5.11 10.47 -20.87
N GLY A 169 -3.84 10.85 -20.75
CA GLY A 169 -3.30 11.72 -19.69
C GLY A 169 -2.51 10.95 -18.63
N GLY A 170 -1.89 11.68 -17.72
CA GLY A 170 -1.22 11.12 -16.54
C GLY A 170 -2.23 10.50 -15.58
N VAL A 171 -1.82 9.47 -14.87
CA VAL A 171 -2.69 8.75 -13.93
C VAL A 171 -2.40 9.22 -12.51
N ASN A 172 -3.32 9.97 -11.91
CA ASN A 172 -3.21 10.43 -10.54
C ASN A 172 -3.51 9.32 -9.53
N ARG A 173 -4.53 8.50 -9.82
CA ARG A 173 -4.94 7.40 -8.96
C ARG A 173 -5.45 6.21 -9.78
N VAL A 174 -5.19 5.00 -9.29
CA VAL A 174 -5.74 3.77 -9.84
C VAL A 174 -6.37 2.93 -8.71
N ARG A 175 -7.49 2.25 -9.00
CA ARG A 175 -8.13 1.30 -8.10
C ARG A 175 -8.66 0.10 -8.88
N SER A 176 -8.42 -1.08 -8.36
CA SER A 176 -8.93 -2.36 -8.86
C SER A 176 -10.25 -2.69 -8.15
N MET A 177 -11.25 -3.17 -8.88
CA MET A 177 -12.52 -3.55 -8.28
C MET A 177 -12.36 -4.85 -7.45
N PRO A 178 -12.69 -4.85 -6.15
CA PRO A 178 -12.47 -6.02 -5.29
C PRO A 178 -13.16 -7.30 -5.77
N GLN A 179 -14.32 -7.20 -6.42
CA GLN A 179 -15.12 -8.32 -6.89
C GLN A 179 -14.70 -8.82 -8.29
N ALA A 180 -13.98 -7.99 -9.05
CA ALA A 180 -13.52 -8.30 -10.40
C ALA A 180 -12.22 -7.52 -10.68
N GLY A 181 -11.07 -8.02 -10.19
CA GLY A 181 -9.79 -7.33 -10.19
C GLY A 181 -9.30 -6.84 -11.56
N HIS A 182 -9.82 -7.39 -12.64
CA HIS A 182 -9.55 -6.93 -14.00
C HIS A 182 -10.36 -5.68 -14.41
N ILE A 183 -11.36 -5.28 -13.63
CA ILE A 183 -12.04 -3.99 -13.79
C ILE A 183 -11.30 -2.97 -12.93
N VAL A 184 -10.84 -1.92 -13.57
CA VAL A 184 -9.96 -0.93 -12.97
C VAL A 184 -10.50 0.46 -13.21
N ALA A 185 -10.48 1.31 -12.19
CA ALA A 185 -10.75 2.74 -12.30
C ALA A 185 -9.44 3.52 -12.32
N THR A 186 -9.35 4.56 -13.14
CA THR A 186 -8.24 5.51 -13.14
C THR A 186 -8.77 6.94 -13.06
N TRP A 187 -8.10 7.79 -12.29
CA TRP A 187 -8.28 9.24 -12.37
C TRP A 187 -7.14 9.83 -13.18
N ALA A 188 -7.50 10.57 -14.22
CA ALA A 188 -6.54 11.23 -15.09
C ALA A 188 -6.32 12.70 -14.67
N ASP A 189 -5.14 13.24 -14.97
CA ASP A 189 -4.81 14.67 -14.88
C ASP A 189 -5.72 15.56 -15.75
N THR A 190 -6.42 14.95 -16.70
CA THR A 190 -7.43 15.61 -17.52
C THR A 190 -8.76 15.89 -16.80
N GLY A 191 -8.88 15.55 -15.51
CA GLY A 191 -10.10 15.66 -14.71
C GLY A 191 -11.13 14.57 -14.97
N LYS A 192 -10.79 13.55 -15.75
CA LYS A 192 -11.71 12.47 -16.11
C LYS A 192 -11.42 11.20 -15.30
N VAL A 193 -12.48 10.51 -14.92
CA VAL A 193 -12.40 9.18 -14.35
C VAL A 193 -12.77 8.15 -15.41
N HIS A 194 -11.89 7.16 -15.62
CA HIS A 194 -12.09 6.12 -16.62
C HIS A 194 -12.24 4.76 -15.93
N MET A 195 -13.14 3.92 -16.44
CA MET A 195 -13.23 2.51 -16.08
C MET A 195 -12.69 1.66 -17.22
N TRP A 196 -11.93 0.62 -16.90
CA TRP A 196 -11.24 -0.23 -17.85
C TRP A 196 -11.57 -1.70 -17.61
N ASN A 197 -11.59 -2.48 -18.68
CA ASN A 197 -11.55 -3.95 -18.58
C ASN A 197 -10.18 -4.43 -19.08
N LEU A 198 -9.35 -4.88 -18.16
CA LEU A 198 -7.99 -5.37 -18.42
C LEU A 198 -7.89 -6.92 -18.40
N GLU A 199 -9.01 -7.62 -18.52
CA GLU A 199 -9.04 -9.10 -18.49
C GLU A 199 -8.10 -9.72 -19.53
N ALA A 200 -8.06 -9.17 -20.75
CA ALA A 200 -7.17 -9.65 -21.80
C ALA A 200 -5.69 -9.45 -21.44
N HIS A 201 -5.35 -8.37 -20.77
CA HIS A 201 -4.00 -8.06 -20.30
C HIS A 201 -3.59 -9.02 -19.18
N ARG A 202 -4.45 -9.23 -18.17
CA ARG A 202 -4.21 -10.19 -17.10
C ARG A 202 -4.02 -11.62 -17.65
N LYS A 203 -4.91 -12.08 -18.53
CA LYS A 203 -4.81 -13.41 -19.15
C LYS A 203 -3.57 -13.58 -20.02
N ALA A 204 -3.04 -12.49 -20.58
CA ALA A 204 -1.80 -12.54 -21.36
C ALA A 204 -0.56 -12.73 -20.48
N LEU A 205 -0.59 -12.31 -19.20
CA LEU A 205 0.47 -12.56 -18.20
C LEU A 205 0.49 -14.02 -17.71
N ASP A 206 -0.62 -14.75 -17.82
CA ASP A 206 -0.70 -16.14 -17.36
C ASP A 206 -0.33 -17.15 -18.47
N LYS A 207 -0.13 -16.67 -19.69
CA LYS A 207 0.22 -17.51 -20.84
C LYS A 207 1.67 -17.31 -21.22
N SER A 208 2.40 -18.40 -21.30
CA SER A 208 3.77 -18.37 -21.84
C SER A 208 3.77 -17.83 -23.26
N GLY A 209 4.61 -16.82 -23.51
CA GLY A 209 4.86 -16.24 -24.82
C GLY A 209 4.52 -14.74 -24.91
N ASP A 210 5.15 -14.06 -25.87
CA ASP A 210 5.07 -12.61 -26.10
C ASP A 210 3.74 -12.14 -26.70
N ARG A 211 2.62 -12.73 -26.30
CA ARG A 211 1.33 -12.31 -26.83
C ARG A 211 0.99 -10.90 -26.34
N VAL A 212 0.98 -9.97 -27.26
CA VAL A 212 0.51 -8.62 -27.05
C VAL A 212 -1.03 -8.63 -27.00
N PRO A 213 -1.67 -8.26 -25.91
CA PRO A 213 -3.13 -8.13 -25.87
C PRO A 213 -3.57 -6.95 -26.77
N PRO A 214 -4.83 -6.94 -27.24
CA PRO A 214 -5.37 -5.79 -27.94
C PRO A 214 -5.38 -4.60 -26.99
N GLN A 215 -5.16 -3.39 -27.52
CA GLN A 215 -5.25 -2.17 -26.73
C GLN A 215 -6.65 -2.06 -26.09
N ALA A 216 -6.67 -1.89 -24.78
CA ALA A 216 -7.90 -1.61 -24.07
C ALA A 216 -8.34 -0.16 -24.33
N LYS A 217 -9.66 0.04 -24.32
CA LYS A 217 -10.27 1.36 -24.30
C LYS A 217 -11.09 1.47 -23.03
N PRO A 218 -11.29 2.70 -22.50
CA PRO A 218 -12.22 2.87 -21.38
C PRO A 218 -13.60 2.30 -21.75
N ILE A 219 -14.14 1.46 -20.87
CA ILE A 219 -15.53 0.95 -21.00
C ILE A 219 -16.55 1.96 -20.47
N PHE A 220 -16.06 2.92 -19.68
CA PHE A 220 -16.84 4.07 -19.19
C PHE A 220 -15.90 5.23 -18.91
N THR A 221 -16.40 6.45 -19.10
CA THR A 221 -15.70 7.70 -18.76
C THR A 221 -16.68 8.64 -18.09
N SER A 222 -16.32 9.11 -16.89
CA SER A 222 -17.03 10.17 -16.18
C SER A 222 -16.36 11.50 -16.43
N GLU A 223 -17.17 12.50 -16.75
CA GLU A 223 -16.80 13.92 -16.86
C GLU A 223 -17.59 14.75 -15.81
N ALA A 224 -17.96 14.11 -14.70
CA ALA A 224 -18.80 14.74 -13.68
C ALA A 224 -18.03 15.75 -12.82
N HIS A 225 -16.72 15.56 -12.67
CA HIS A 225 -15.83 16.52 -12.02
C HIS A 225 -15.38 17.61 -13.00
N LYS A 226 -15.09 18.80 -12.45
CA LYS A 226 -14.64 19.96 -13.22
C LYS A 226 -13.13 20.15 -13.18
N ASP A 227 -12.48 19.42 -12.30
CA ASP A 227 -11.05 19.48 -12.02
C ASP A 227 -10.51 18.08 -11.83
N GLU A 228 -9.21 17.92 -11.78
CA GLU A 228 -8.58 16.67 -11.42
C GLU A 228 -8.82 16.28 -9.95
N GLY A 229 -8.45 15.08 -9.59
CA GLY A 229 -8.54 14.59 -8.22
C GLY A 229 -7.75 13.32 -8.00
N PHE A 230 -7.77 12.85 -6.75
CA PHE A 230 -7.01 11.71 -6.28
C PHE A 230 -7.86 10.71 -5.49
N ALA A 231 -8.97 11.17 -4.94
CA ALA A 231 -9.81 10.38 -4.06
C ALA A 231 -10.74 9.48 -4.86
N MET A 232 -10.56 8.17 -4.79
CA MET A 232 -11.50 7.22 -5.37
C MET A 232 -11.43 5.84 -4.72
N ASP A 233 -12.56 5.17 -4.64
CA ASP A 233 -12.66 3.82 -4.11
C ASP A 233 -13.87 3.07 -4.64
N PHE A 234 -13.72 1.74 -4.80
CA PHE A 234 -14.83 0.83 -5.03
C PHE A 234 -15.44 0.33 -3.73
N SER A 235 -16.74 0.06 -3.76
CA SER A 235 -17.37 -0.65 -2.65
C SER A 235 -16.81 -2.06 -2.50
N PRO A 236 -16.39 -2.46 -1.29
CA PRO A 236 -15.97 -3.84 -1.04
C PRO A 236 -17.13 -4.84 -1.05
N HIS A 237 -18.38 -4.38 -0.94
CA HIS A 237 -19.58 -5.22 -0.86
C HIS A 237 -20.47 -5.13 -2.10
N ASP A 238 -20.74 -3.90 -2.56
CA ASP A 238 -21.63 -3.67 -3.70
C ASP A 238 -20.82 -3.65 -4.98
N THR A 239 -20.91 -4.71 -5.77
CA THR A 239 -20.15 -4.87 -7.00
C THR A 239 -20.31 -3.67 -7.93
N GLY A 240 -19.22 -3.01 -8.25
CA GLY A 240 -19.17 -1.90 -9.20
C GLY A 240 -19.62 -0.55 -8.66
N LEU A 241 -20.12 -0.46 -7.43
CA LEU A 241 -20.45 0.82 -6.82
C LEU A 241 -19.15 1.57 -6.49
N PHE A 242 -19.06 2.84 -6.90
CA PHE A 242 -17.82 3.58 -6.94
C PHE A 242 -17.99 5.02 -6.46
N LEU A 243 -17.01 5.53 -5.72
CA LEU A 243 -16.92 6.93 -5.30
C LEU A 243 -15.70 7.60 -5.93
N SER A 244 -15.84 8.87 -6.27
CA SER A 244 -14.74 9.74 -6.66
C SER A 244 -14.89 11.11 -5.99
N GLY A 245 -13.79 11.66 -5.46
CA GLY A 245 -13.71 12.98 -4.83
C GLY A 245 -12.61 13.82 -5.46
N GLY A 246 -12.94 15.05 -5.90
CA GLY A 246 -12.05 15.88 -6.69
C GLY A 246 -11.60 17.17 -6.01
N ASN A 247 -10.70 17.88 -6.70
CA ASN A 247 -10.25 19.22 -6.30
C ASN A 247 -11.39 20.26 -6.36
N ASP A 248 -12.49 19.92 -7.02
CA ASP A 248 -13.74 20.71 -7.05
C ASP A 248 -14.56 20.59 -5.74
N ALA A 249 -14.02 19.94 -4.71
CA ALA A 249 -14.66 19.71 -3.41
C ALA A 249 -15.95 18.88 -3.47
N LEU A 250 -16.17 18.15 -4.56
CA LEU A 250 -17.32 17.30 -4.75
C LEU A 250 -16.96 15.83 -4.60
N ILE A 251 -17.90 15.04 -4.07
CA ILE A 251 -17.83 13.58 -4.13
C ILE A 251 -18.98 13.11 -5.02
N MET A 252 -18.64 12.31 -6.03
CA MET A 252 -19.58 11.71 -6.96
C MET A 252 -19.75 10.22 -6.65
N LEU A 253 -20.99 9.74 -6.78
CA LEU A 253 -21.32 8.33 -6.70
C LEU A 253 -21.63 7.82 -8.12
N ALA A 254 -20.96 6.75 -8.53
CA ALA A 254 -21.23 6.03 -9.75
C ALA A 254 -21.82 4.65 -9.44
N GLU A 255 -23.00 4.38 -9.95
CA GLU A 255 -23.73 3.13 -9.76
C GLU A 255 -23.62 2.24 -11.01
N PRO A 256 -23.42 0.95 -10.87
CA PRO A 256 -23.41 0.03 -12.00
C PRO A 256 -24.81 -0.09 -12.59
N VAL A 257 -24.88 0.01 -13.92
CA VAL A 257 -26.11 -0.18 -14.70
C VAL A 257 -25.85 -1.15 -15.86
N PRO A 258 -26.87 -1.74 -16.48
CA PRO A 258 -26.66 -2.54 -17.68
C PRO A 258 -25.88 -1.76 -18.75
N GLY A 259 -24.70 -2.27 -19.10
CA GLY A 259 -23.82 -1.68 -20.10
C GLY A 259 -22.78 -0.67 -19.60
N GLY A 260 -22.66 -0.43 -18.28
CA GLY A 260 -21.63 0.45 -17.73
C GLY A 260 -21.98 1.05 -16.37
N TRP A 261 -21.75 2.32 -16.20
CA TRP A 261 -22.03 3.06 -14.96
C TRP A 261 -22.87 4.31 -15.23
N LYS A 262 -23.59 4.72 -14.22
CA LYS A 262 -24.32 5.99 -14.19
C LYS A 262 -23.85 6.79 -12.98
N VAL A 263 -23.35 8.00 -13.22
CA VAL A 263 -23.01 8.93 -12.15
C VAL A 263 -24.29 9.59 -11.64
N ASN A 264 -24.42 9.66 -10.32
CA ASN A 264 -25.51 10.39 -9.70
C ASN A 264 -25.41 11.90 -10.04
N SER A 265 -26.52 12.51 -10.40
CA SER A 265 -26.58 13.94 -10.73
C SER A 265 -26.45 14.86 -9.51
N GLU A 266 -26.64 14.31 -8.30
CA GLU A 266 -26.54 15.05 -7.04
C GLU A 266 -25.25 14.66 -6.31
N PRO A 267 -24.18 15.49 -6.41
CA PRO A 267 -22.93 15.25 -5.70
C PRO A 267 -23.09 15.52 -4.20
N PHE A 268 -22.27 14.86 -3.38
CA PHE A 268 -22.10 15.25 -1.99
C PHE A 268 -21.24 16.53 -1.92
N LYS A 269 -21.79 17.59 -1.30
CA LYS A 269 -21.21 18.96 -1.27
C LYS A 269 -20.84 19.40 0.15
N MET A 270 -20.30 18.52 0.95
CA MET A 270 -19.99 18.83 2.36
C MET A 270 -18.59 19.43 2.54
N HIS A 271 -17.68 19.21 1.60
CA HIS A 271 -16.32 19.71 1.64
C HIS A 271 -16.23 21.16 1.13
N LYS A 272 -15.24 21.90 1.66
CA LYS A 272 -14.98 23.31 1.29
C LYS A 272 -13.70 23.46 0.47
N SER A 273 -12.90 22.43 0.38
CA SER A 273 -11.65 22.32 -0.37
C SER A 273 -11.56 20.94 -1.00
N SER A 274 -10.49 20.68 -1.72
CA SER A 274 -10.22 19.39 -2.39
C SER A 274 -10.46 18.18 -1.48
N VAL A 275 -10.94 17.11 -2.09
CA VAL A 275 -11.10 15.80 -1.44
C VAL A 275 -9.90 14.95 -1.83
N GLU A 276 -8.96 14.77 -0.90
CA GLU A 276 -7.66 14.13 -1.15
C GLU A 276 -7.74 12.60 -1.11
N ASP A 277 -8.61 12.06 -0.26
CA ASP A 277 -8.84 10.62 -0.19
C ASP A 277 -10.29 10.29 0.19
N VAL A 278 -10.73 9.12 -0.25
CA VAL A 278 -12.04 8.55 0.08
C VAL A 278 -11.88 7.04 0.21
N GLN A 279 -12.47 6.50 1.27
CA GLN A 279 -12.52 5.07 1.46
C GLN A 279 -13.94 4.64 1.75
N ARG A 280 -14.39 3.59 1.08
CA ARG A 280 -15.66 2.98 1.35
C ARG A 280 -15.53 1.85 2.35
N LEU A 281 -16.02 2.09 3.57
CA LEU A 281 -16.06 1.07 4.61
C LEU A 281 -17.16 0.06 4.32
N GLY A 282 -16.82 -1.21 4.43
CA GLY A 282 -17.79 -2.29 4.43
C GLY A 282 -18.49 -2.36 5.78
N VAL A 283 -19.60 -1.63 5.92
CA VAL A 283 -20.50 -1.86 7.06
C VAL A 283 -21.47 -2.94 6.65
N ALA A 284 -21.33 -4.15 7.21
CA ALA A 284 -22.42 -5.11 7.20
C ALA A 284 -23.53 -4.48 8.05
N PHE A 285 -24.60 -4.00 7.41
CA PHE A 285 -25.81 -3.71 8.12
C PHE A 285 -26.36 -5.04 8.62
N PHE A 286 -26.16 -5.34 9.91
CA PHE A 286 -27.02 -6.28 10.58
C PHE A 286 -28.41 -5.69 10.56
N GLU A 287 -29.28 -6.17 9.70
CA GLU A 287 -30.70 -5.92 9.86
C GLU A 287 -31.06 -6.46 11.26
N PRO A 288 -31.56 -5.60 12.17
CA PRO A 288 -32.05 -6.13 13.42
C PRO A 288 -33.26 -7.02 13.08
N TRP A 289 -33.12 -8.31 13.33
CA TRP A 289 -34.23 -9.23 13.27
C TRP A 289 -35.30 -8.71 14.22
N LEU A 290 -36.32 -8.10 13.67
CA LEU A 290 -37.57 -7.82 14.37
C LEU A 290 -38.21 -9.16 14.71
N TYR A 291 -37.98 -9.58 15.95
CA TYR A 291 -38.86 -10.60 16.54
C TYR A 291 -40.20 -9.92 16.78
N SER A 292 -41.17 -10.30 15.97
CA SER A 292 -42.59 -10.13 16.23
C SER A 292 -43.13 -11.36 16.98
#